data_de7d4822fd713d107507303ec5f11a9b
#
_entry.id   de7d4822fd713d107507303ec5f11a9b
#
_cell.length_a   1.000
_cell.length_b   1.000
_cell.length_c   1.000
_cell.angle_alpha   90.00
_cell.angle_beta   90.00
_cell.angle_gamma   90.00
#
_symmetry.space_group_name_H-M   'P 1'
#
loop_
_entity.id
_entity.type
_entity.pdbx_description
1 polymer ?
#
loop_
_entity_poly.entity_id
_entity_poly.type
_entity_poly.pdbx_seq_one_letter_code
_entity_poly.pdbx_strand_id
1 'polypeptide(L)'
;MQASRLALPVIALGALLAGPRPAVPQQPERHTIAGGNIAIYNLVGVMRVEGGSGSGVVVELTRGGRDAAKLRVDTGPVRGRETLRVIYPDDDIVYHDLEFDGNTTLDVADDGTFNDRDREAHRMMGAGHRVRISGSGRGLDAHADLRVALPVGKRVAVYLAVGRVFVSNVDGDLQVDVSAANVTVDHTKGSLHVDTGSGDVKVGDAEGDVSLDTGSGNVIVTGARGRQLKLDTGSGDVSAERVEVDVLKVATGSGNVTASGVKAPDANIDTGSGNVRLELLADTESLYVDTGSGDVTIEVPPQFGAHVDIETGSGGIELRGVSIRTTRLERDHVVGEIGDGKGRVKIETGSGGVTLVRSGK
;
A
#
# COMPACT_ATOMS: atom_id res chain seq x y z
N MET A 1 76.84 -33.02 54.69
CA MET A 1 75.72 -32.11 55.04
C MET A 1 75.19 -31.56 53.75
N GLN A 2 74.11 -32.17 53.24
CA GLN A 2 73.46 -31.76 51.97
C GLN A 2 72.20 -31.00 52.32
N ALA A 3 72.07 -29.81 51.85
CA ALA A 3 70.89 -28.94 51.99
C ALA A 3 69.98 -29.12 50.76
N SER A 4 68.82 -29.72 50.97
CA SER A 4 67.74 -29.87 49.99
C SER A 4 67.02 -28.49 49.79
N ARG A 5 66.98 -28.03 48.60
CA ARG A 5 66.17 -26.88 48.17
C ARG A 5 64.79 -27.39 47.68
N LEU A 6 63.75 -27.03 48.39
CA LEU A 6 62.34 -27.17 47.88
C LEU A 6 62.06 -26.11 46.84
N ALA A 7 61.61 -26.53 45.65
CA ALA A 7 61.05 -25.68 44.63
C ALA A 7 59.49 -25.67 44.72
N LEU A 8 58.89 -24.51 44.90
CA LEU A 8 57.42 -24.29 44.80
C LEU A 8 57.00 -24.14 43.35
N PRO A 9 55.92 -24.75 42.92
CA PRO A 9 55.38 -24.53 41.58
C PRO A 9 54.57 -23.22 41.55
N VAL A 10 54.88 -22.35 40.61
CA VAL A 10 54.09 -21.18 40.25
C VAL A 10 52.91 -21.64 39.39
N ILE A 11 51.70 -21.52 39.92
CA ILE A 11 50.46 -21.74 39.16
C ILE A 11 50.15 -20.44 38.40
N ALA A 12 50.35 -20.43 37.11
CA ALA A 12 49.90 -19.35 36.22
C ALA A 12 48.39 -19.48 35.98
N LEU A 13 47.62 -18.55 36.55
CA LEU A 13 46.19 -18.43 36.35
C LEU A 13 45.96 -17.74 34.97
N GLY A 14 45.71 -18.53 33.92
CA GLY A 14 45.36 -18.03 32.60
C GLY A 14 43.95 -17.46 32.60
N ALA A 15 43.82 -16.14 32.52
CA ALA A 15 42.54 -15.47 32.26
C ALA A 15 42.12 -15.77 30.82
N LEU A 16 41.12 -16.62 30.62
CA LEU A 16 40.43 -16.76 29.34
C LEU A 16 39.63 -15.47 29.11
N LEU A 17 40.11 -14.65 28.20
CA LEU A 17 39.31 -13.56 27.60
C LEU A 17 38.20 -14.22 26.77
N ALA A 18 36.99 -14.24 27.31
CA ALA A 18 35.80 -14.60 26.53
C ALA A 18 35.56 -13.51 25.49
N GLY A 19 35.94 -13.76 24.26
CA GLY A 19 35.59 -12.93 23.13
C GLY A 19 34.06 -12.86 22.97
N PRO A 20 33.51 -11.84 22.29
CA PRO A 20 32.08 -11.74 22.04
C PRO A 20 31.63 -13.00 21.30
N ARG A 21 30.71 -13.76 21.92
CA ARG A 21 30.08 -14.90 21.26
C ARG A 21 29.31 -14.36 20.03
N PRO A 22 29.50 -14.94 18.82
CA PRO A 22 28.65 -14.62 17.70
C PRO A 22 27.19 -14.88 18.10
N ALA A 23 26.31 -13.90 17.85
CA ALA A 23 24.90 -14.07 18.07
C ALA A 23 24.42 -15.28 17.24
N VAL A 24 23.93 -16.31 17.91
CA VAL A 24 23.29 -17.44 17.24
C VAL A 24 22.04 -16.88 16.54
N PRO A 25 21.87 -17.04 15.23
CA PRO A 25 20.65 -16.60 14.57
C PRO A 25 19.47 -17.30 15.26
N GLN A 26 18.54 -16.51 15.78
CA GLN A 26 17.32 -17.05 16.38
C GLN A 26 16.56 -17.77 15.28
N GLN A 27 16.25 -19.05 15.51
CA GLN A 27 15.39 -19.78 14.57
C GLN A 27 14.00 -19.13 14.56
N PRO A 28 13.37 -18.95 13.37
CA PRO A 28 12.04 -18.39 13.30
C PRO A 28 11.02 -19.21 14.09
N GLU A 29 10.19 -18.55 14.88
CA GLU A 29 9.04 -19.18 15.49
C GLU A 29 7.97 -19.43 14.43
N ARG A 30 7.41 -20.64 14.39
CA ARG A 30 6.43 -21.02 13.37
C ARG A 30 5.06 -21.24 14.02
N HIS A 31 4.07 -20.52 13.50
CA HIS A 31 2.66 -20.62 13.90
C HIS A 31 1.83 -21.04 12.68
N THR A 32 0.87 -21.91 12.89
CA THR A 32 -0.11 -22.29 11.84
C THR A 32 -1.50 -21.89 12.32
N ILE A 33 -2.16 -21.06 11.53
CA ILE A 33 -3.49 -20.53 11.82
C ILE A 33 -4.48 -21.23 10.90
N ALA A 34 -5.42 -21.95 11.48
CA ALA A 34 -6.53 -22.57 10.76
C ALA A 34 -7.64 -21.55 10.54
N GLY A 35 -8.50 -21.79 9.55
CA GLY A 35 -9.65 -20.93 9.28
C GLY A 35 -9.63 -20.31 7.89
N GLY A 36 -10.70 -19.60 7.56
CA GLY A 36 -10.88 -18.95 6.26
C GLY A 36 -10.75 -17.42 6.31
N ASN A 37 -10.86 -16.84 7.52
CA ASN A 37 -10.76 -15.40 7.74
C ASN A 37 -9.76 -15.15 8.87
N ILE A 38 -8.62 -14.61 8.52
CA ILE A 38 -7.45 -14.51 9.39
C ILE A 38 -6.96 -13.07 9.46
N ALA A 39 -6.52 -12.63 10.65
CA ALA A 39 -5.89 -11.33 10.83
C ALA A 39 -4.56 -11.44 11.57
N ILE A 40 -3.55 -10.70 11.10
CA ILE A 40 -2.20 -10.70 11.65
C ILE A 40 -1.82 -9.27 12.02
N TYR A 41 -1.46 -9.06 13.27
CA TYR A 41 -1.12 -7.74 13.81
C TYR A 41 0.33 -7.70 14.28
N ASN A 42 1.04 -6.69 13.82
CA ASN A 42 2.39 -6.39 14.26
C ASN A 42 2.60 -4.87 14.32
N LEU A 43 3.20 -4.35 15.37
CA LEU A 43 3.45 -2.91 15.45
C LEU A 43 4.65 -2.49 14.60
N VAL A 44 5.73 -3.27 14.62
CA VAL A 44 6.99 -2.82 14.01
C VAL A 44 7.73 -3.95 13.34
N GLY A 45 8.26 -3.70 12.14
CA GLY A 45 9.11 -4.63 11.41
C GLY A 45 8.78 -4.79 9.93
N VAL A 46 9.16 -5.90 9.35
CA VAL A 46 8.91 -6.24 7.95
C VAL A 46 7.89 -7.36 7.87
N MET A 47 6.86 -7.18 7.06
CA MET A 47 5.90 -8.24 6.73
C MET A 47 6.09 -8.69 5.28
N ARG A 48 6.30 -10.00 5.08
CA ARG A 48 6.31 -10.65 3.77
C ARG A 48 5.13 -11.59 3.68
N VAL A 49 4.20 -11.30 2.77
CA VAL A 49 3.04 -12.14 2.48
C VAL A 49 3.26 -12.81 1.13
N GLU A 50 3.23 -14.11 1.08
CA GLU A 50 3.51 -14.85 -0.14
C GLU A 50 2.56 -16.03 -0.31
N GLY A 51 2.38 -16.47 -1.56
CA GLY A 51 1.62 -17.69 -1.84
C GLY A 51 2.20 -18.88 -1.10
N GLY A 52 1.34 -19.65 -0.47
CA GLY A 52 1.68 -20.81 0.32
C GLY A 52 0.93 -22.07 -0.08
N SER A 53 1.34 -23.21 0.43
CA SER A 53 0.69 -24.49 0.24
C SER A 53 0.03 -24.99 1.55
N GLY A 54 -0.91 -25.94 1.41
CA GLY A 54 -1.60 -26.53 2.54
C GLY A 54 -2.95 -25.86 2.84
N SER A 55 -3.51 -26.09 4.03
CA SER A 55 -4.85 -25.65 4.42
C SER A 55 -4.88 -24.51 5.44
N GLY A 56 -3.79 -24.26 6.14
CA GLY A 56 -3.63 -23.21 7.13
C GLY A 56 -2.63 -22.15 6.71
N VAL A 57 -2.83 -20.92 7.17
CA VAL A 57 -1.85 -19.84 7.01
C VAL A 57 -0.69 -20.08 7.95
N VAL A 58 0.52 -20.09 7.42
CA VAL A 58 1.74 -20.29 8.18
C VAL A 58 2.43 -18.95 8.39
N VAL A 59 2.73 -18.61 9.64
CA VAL A 59 3.46 -17.40 9.99
C VAL A 59 4.78 -17.81 10.63
N GLU A 60 5.88 -17.40 10.00
CA GLU A 60 7.22 -17.50 10.56
C GLU A 60 7.62 -16.13 11.10
N LEU A 61 7.98 -16.08 12.38
CA LEU A 61 8.27 -14.85 13.09
C LEU A 61 9.71 -14.85 13.57
N THR A 62 10.43 -13.78 13.26
CA THR A 62 11.80 -13.52 13.76
C THR A 62 11.78 -12.25 14.59
N ARG A 63 12.21 -12.34 15.85
CA ARG A 63 12.30 -11.17 16.73
C ARG A 63 13.65 -10.49 16.57
N GLY A 64 13.68 -9.16 16.61
CA GLY A 64 14.90 -8.36 16.56
C GLY A 64 14.91 -7.23 17.58
N GLY A 65 16.06 -6.57 17.72
CA GLY A 65 16.29 -5.54 18.74
C GLY A 65 16.86 -6.10 20.05
N ARG A 66 17.33 -5.22 20.92
CA ARG A 66 17.94 -5.60 22.23
C ARG A 66 16.92 -6.20 23.18
N ASP A 67 15.68 -5.77 23.07
CA ASP A 67 14.58 -6.19 23.93
C ASP A 67 13.67 -7.26 23.29
N ALA A 68 14.12 -7.87 22.20
CA ALA A 68 13.38 -8.86 21.41
C ALA A 68 12.70 -9.96 22.25
N ALA A 69 13.35 -10.41 23.33
CA ALA A 69 12.83 -11.44 24.23
C ALA A 69 11.59 -11.00 25.06
N LYS A 70 11.30 -9.70 25.12
CA LYS A 70 10.13 -9.16 25.81
C LYS A 70 8.85 -9.23 24.98
N LEU A 71 8.96 -9.39 23.66
CA LEU A 71 7.81 -9.56 22.79
C LEU A 71 7.09 -10.87 23.10
N ARG A 72 5.77 -10.86 23.03
CA ARG A 72 4.91 -12.03 23.18
C ARG A 72 4.08 -12.23 21.91
N VAL A 73 3.78 -13.45 21.57
CA VAL A 73 2.88 -13.79 20.45
C VAL A 73 1.63 -14.43 21.02
N ASP A 74 0.49 -13.83 20.75
CA ASP A 74 -0.81 -14.35 21.12
C ASP A 74 -1.55 -14.81 19.86
N THR A 75 -2.19 -15.97 19.93
CA THR A 75 -3.04 -16.53 18.86
C THR A 75 -4.41 -16.85 19.39
N GLY A 76 -5.41 -16.82 18.52
CA GLY A 76 -6.78 -17.17 18.84
C GLY A 76 -7.81 -16.22 18.25
N PRO A 77 -9.10 -16.52 18.43
CA PRO A 77 -10.17 -15.74 17.82
C PRO A 77 -10.32 -14.37 18.49
N VAL A 78 -10.40 -13.33 17.64
CA VAL A 78 -10.79 -11.96 18.05
C VAL A 78 -11.79 -11.44 17.02
N ARG A 79 -12.96 -11.01 17.50
CA ARG A 79 -14.03 -10.44 16.66
C ARG A 79 -14.42 -11.32 15.46
N GLY A 80 -14.48 -12.64 15.67
CA GLY A 80 -14.88 -13.60 14.63
C GLY A 80 -13.83 -13.90 13.56
N ARG A 81 -12.59 -13.44 13.77
CA ARG A 81 -11.42 -13.78 12.94
C ARG A 81 -10.41 -14.56 13.77
N GLU A 82 -9.75 -15.52 13.16
CA GLU A 82 -8.56 -16.15 13.77
C GLU A 82 -7.39 -15.20 13.66
N THR A 83 -6.65 -14.98 14.76
CA THR A 83 -5.62 -13.95 14.78
C THR A 83 -4.27 -14.47 15.25
N LEU A 84 -3.21 -13.78 14.77
CA LEU A 84 -1.90 -13.75 15.40
C LEU A 84 -1.55 -12.31 15.72
N ARG A 85 -1.16 -12.04 16.95
CA ARG A 85 -0.87 -10.70 17.43
C ARG A 85 0.48 -10.68 18.13
N VAL A 86 1.37 -9.80 17.67
CA VAL A 86 2.63 -9.56 18.36
C VAL A 86 2.40 -8.49 19.42
N ILE A 87 2.57 -8.85 20.68
CA ILE A 87 2.31 -7.99 21.83
C ILE A 87 3.61 -7.34 22.30
N TYR A 88 3.60 -6.04 22.36
CA TYR A 88 4.69 -5.19 22.84
C TYR A 88 4.36 -4.72 24.25
N PRO A 89 5.24 -4.95 25.24
CA PRO A 89 4.93 -4.66 26.64
C PRO A 89 5.19 -3.20 27.07
N ASP A 90 5.46 -2.31 26.12
CA ASP A 90 5.79 -0.90 26.37
C ASP A 90 5.07 -0.01 25.35
N ASP A 91 4.72 1.20 25.77
CA ASP A 91 4.04 2.19 24.93
C ASP A 91 5.01 3.04 24.09
N ASP A 92 6.28 3.12 24.47
CA ASP A 92 7.33 3.77 23.70
C ASP A 92 8.22 2.70 23.03
N ILE A 93 8.18 2.63 21.70
CA ILE A 93 8.94 1.67 20.88
C ILE A 93 10.00 2.39 20.08
N VAL A 94 11.20 1.85 20.04
CA VAL A 94 12.30 2.35 19.21
C VAL A 94 12.59 1.36 18.09
N TYR A 95 12.53 1.84 16.85
CA TYR A 95 12.83 1.07 15.64
C TYR A 95 13.83 1.81 14.76
N HIS A 96 15.07 1.34 14.73
CA HIS A 96 16.19 2.04 14.08
C HIS A 96 16.13 2.03 12.55
N ASP A 97 15.35 1.12 11.95
CA ASP A 97 15.18 1.00 10.49
C ASP A 97 13.97 1.79 9.96
N LEU A 98 13.57 2.85 10.67
CA LEU A 98 12.54 3.77 10.18
C LEU A 98 13.00 4.43 8.88
N GLU A 99 12.16 4.32 7.83
CA GLU A 99 12.37 5.01 6.56
C GLU A 99 11.85 6.46 6.56
N PHE A 100 11.21 6.89 7.65
CA PHE A 100 10.59 8.21 7.78
C PHE A 100 11.22 8.99 8.94
N ASP A 101 11.43 10.27 8.72
CA ASP A 101 11.79 11.18 9.81
C ASP A 101 10.57 11.47 10.68
N GLY A 102 10.68 11.22 11.98
CA GLY A 102 9.62 11.54 12.94
C GLY A 102 9.20 10.38 13.84
N ASN A 103 7.95 10.42 14.26
CA ASN A 103 7.34 9.37 15.06
C ASN A 103 5.92 9.09 14.59
N THR A 104 5.48 7.87 14.75
CA THR A 104 4.10 7.43 14.53
C THR A 104 3.46 7.18 15.88
N THR A 105 2.22 7.64 16.05
CA THR A 105 1.44 7.40 17.26
C THR A 105 0.10 6.81 16.87
N LEU A 106 -0.30 5.73 17.54
CA LEU A 106 -1.55 5.02 17.28
C LEU A 106 -2.16 4.49 18.58
N ASP A 107 -3.46 4.25 18.56
CA ASP A 107 -4.17 3.62 19.67
C ASP A 107 -4.19 2.09 19.44
N VAL A 108 -3.71 1.35 20.42
CA VAL A 108 -3.63 -0.13 20.42
C VAL A 108 -4.54 -0.65 21.53
N ALA A 109 -5.39 -1.62 21.22
CA ALA A 109 -6.23 -2.27 22.21
C ALA A 109 -5.40 -3.19 23.12
N ASP A 110 -5.90 -3.48 24.32
CA ASP A 110 -5.22 -4.35 25.30
C ASP A 110 -4.95 -5.76 24.75
N ASP A 111 -5.70 -6.20 23.74
CA ASP A 111 -5.51 -7.46 23.05
C ASP A 111 -4.48 -7.39 21.90
N GLY A 112 -3.87 -6.24 21.67
CA GLY A 112 -2.85 -6.00 20.64
C GLY A 112 -3.41 -5.72 19.24
N THR A 113 -4.72 -5.53 19.08
CA THR A 113 -5.34 -5.13 17.81
C THR A 113 -5.33 -3.61 17.64
N PHE A 114 -5.24 -3.13 16.39
CA PHE A 114 -5.27 -1.71 16.03
C PHE A 114 -5.77 -1.53 14.59
N ASN A 115 -6.11 -0.29 14.18
CA ASN A 115 -6.57 0.07 12.83
C ASN A 115 -7.80 -0.73 12.34
N ASP A 116 -8.43 -1.52 13.19
CA ASP A 116 -9.65 -2.24 12.82
C ASP A 116 -10.81 -1.23 12.69
N ARG A 117 -11.40 -1.13 11.50
CA ARG A 117 -12.40 -0.10 11.15
C ARG A 117 -13.67 -0.10 12.02
N ASP A 118 -13.84 -1.07 12.90
CA ASP A 118 -14.91 -1.12 13.87
C ASP A 118 -14.73 -0.10 15.01
N ARG A 119 -14.75 1.20 14.64
CA ARG A 119 -14.65 2.32 15.60
C ARG A 119 -15.69 2.28 16.71
N GLU A 120 -16.86 1.67 16.49
CA GLU A 120 -17.89 1.49 17.51
C GLU A 120 -17.50 0.43 18.54
N ALA A 121 -16.84 -0.65 18.10
CA ALA A 121 -16.33 -1.68 19.00
C ALA A 121 -15.18 -1.16 19.89
N HIS A 122 -14.33 -0.28 19.38
CA HIS A 122 -13.28 0.39 20.18
C HIS A 122 -13.85 1.27 21.30
N ARG A 123 -14.98 1.96 21.07
CA ARG A 123 -15.64 2.78 22.09
C ARG A 123 -16.36 1.96 23.17
N MET A 124 -16.75 0.73 22.86
CA MET A 124 -17.49 -0.13 23.77
C MET A 124 -16.64 -1.07 24.63
N MET A 125 -15.38 -1.32 24.26
CA MET A 125 -14.55 -2.35 24.90
C MET A 125 -13.46 -1.84 25.86
N GLY A 126 -13.49 -0.56 26.25
CA GLY A 126 -12.56 -0.06 27.29
C GLY A 126 -11.13 0.15 26.80
N ALA A 127 -10.40 0.86 27.58
CA ALA A 127 -9.07 1.37 27.45
C ALA A 127 -8.10 0.62 26.50
N GLY A 128 -7.93 1.12 25.30
CA GLY A 128 -6.69 0.99 24.55
C GLY A 128 -5.65 1.96 25.12
N HIS A 129 -4.38 1.71 24.87
CA HIS A 129 -3.27 2.57 25.22
C HIS A 129 -2.67 3.21 23.97
N ARG A 130 -2.03 4.35 24.13
CA ARG A 130 -1.42 5.08 23.01
C ARG A 130 0.03 4.67 22.87
N VAL A 131 0.36 4.00 21.78
CA VAL A 131 1.72 3.58 21.46
C VAL A 131 2.39 4.61 20.57
N ARG A 132 3.64 4.94 20.90
CA ARG A 132 4.52 5.79 20.12
C ARG A 132 5.68 4.99 19.57
N ILE A 133 5.92 5.08 18.28
CA ILE A 133 7.03 4.43 17.58
C ILE A 133 7.96 5.51 17.02
N SER A 134 9.25 5.43 17.32
CA SER A 134 10.27 6.41 16.91
C SER A 134 11.55 5.73 16.43
N GLY A 135 12.34 6.42 15.56
CA GLY A 135 13.61 5.91 15.04
C GLY A 135 14.76 5.96 16.06
N SER A 136 14.61 6.72 17.14
CA SER A 136 15.65 6.90 18.13
C SER A 136 15.06 7.35 19.46
N GLY A 137 15.84 7.30 20.53
CA GLY A 137 15.43 7.76 21.84
C GLY A 137 15.42 6.67 22.89
N ARG A 138 14.51 6.80 23.86
CA ARG A 138 14.28 5.81 24.92
C ARG A 138 13.02 5.05 24.63
N GLY A 139 12.99 3.76 24.93
CA GLY A 139 11.85 2.89 24.74
C GLY A 139 12.29 1.44 24.56
N LEU A 140 11.33 0.61 24.23
CA LEU A 140 11.49 -0.80 23.88
C LEU A 140 12.18 -0.92 22.52
N ASP A 141 13.43 -1.37 22.50
CA ASP A 141 14.17 -1.65 21.26
C ASP A 141 13.86 -3.10 20.82
N ALA A 142 12.69 -3.26 20.18
CA ALA A 142 12.23 -4.56 19.70
C ALA A 142 11.33 -4.43 18.48
N HIS A 143 11.44 -5.39 17.57
CA HIS A 143 10.59 -5.55 16.39
C HIS A 143 10.37 -7.03 16.07
N ALA A 144 9.40 -7.32 15.24
CA ALA A 144 9.16 -8.66 14.71
C ALA A 144 9.06 -8.62 13.18
N ASP A 145 9.87 -9.44 12.52
CA ASP A 145 9.74 -9.68 11.08
C ASP A 145 8.89 -10.93 10.86
N LEU A 146 7.86 -10.79 10.01
CA LEU A 146 6.89 -11.84 9.75
C LEU A 146 6.95 -12.27 8.29
N ARG A 147 6.98 -13.58 8.06
CA ARG A 147 6.76 -14.21 6.77
C ARG A 147 5.45 -14.99 6.83
N VAL A 148 4.49 -14.61 6.02
CA VAL A 148 3.13 -15.14 6.01
C VAL A 148 2.94 -15.94 4.71
N ALA A 149 2.85 -17.24 4.80
CA ALA A 149 2.54 -18.12 3.67
C ALA A 149 1.02 -18.35 3.60
N LEU A 150 0.41 -17.85 2.53
CA LEU A 150 -1.04 -17.82 2.34
C LEU A 150 -1.48 -18.87 1.32
N PRO A 151 -2.21 -19.93 1.74
CA PRO A 151 -2.80 -20.88 0.81
C PRO A 151 -3.88 -20.24 -0.08
N VAL A 152 -4.03 -20.78 -1.28
CA VAL A 152 -5.02 -20.33 -2.28
C VAL A 152 -6.43 -20.22 -1.70
N GLY A 153 -7.15 -19.17 -2.05
CA GLY A 153 -8.56 -18.94 -1.70
C GLY A 153 -8.80 -18.52 -0.24
N LYS A 154 -7.76 -18.17 0.52
CA LYS A 154 -7.92 -17.64 1.87
C LYS A 154 -8.18 -16.13 1.85
N ARG A 155 -8.84 -15.66 2.94
CA ARG A 155 -8.95 -14.24 3.23
C ARG A 155 -8.05 -13.88 4.40
N VAL A 156 -7.09 -13.01 4.16
CA VAL A 156 -6.14 -12.57 5.19
C VAL A 156 -6.10 -11.04 5.25
N ALA A 157 -6.14 -10.51 6.46
CA ALA A 157 -5.84 -9.11 6.74
C ALA A 157 -4.51 -9.03 7.49
N VAL A 158 -3.60 -8.18 7.04
CA VAL A 158 -2.34 -7.89 7.73
C VAL A 158 -2.34 -6.43 8.18
N TYR A 159 -1.96 -6.22 9.42
CA TYR A 159 -1.90 -4.93 10.08
C TYR A 159 -0.47 -4.67 10.55
N LEU A 160 0.14 -3.59 10.04
CA LEU A 160 1.48 -3.17 10.44
C LEU A 160 1.45 -1.68 10.79
N ALA A 161 1.89 -1.31 11.98
CA ALA A 161 1.90 0.12 12.30
C ALA A 161 3.06 0.82 11.57
N VAL A 162 4.29 0.30 11.70
CA VAL A 162 5.48 0.94 11.10
C VAL A 162 6.42 -0.11 10.51
N GLY A 163 6.92 0.15 9.31
CA GLY A 163 7.90 -0.72 8.65
C GLY A 163 7.70 -0.88 7.16
N ARG A 164 7.71 -2.11 6.66
CA ARG A 164 7.56 -2.42 5.22
C ARG A 164 6.70 -3.66 5.01
N VAL A 165 5.85 -3.62 3.99
CA VAL A 165 5.07 -4.79 3.56
C VAL A 165 5.46 -5.18 2.14
N PHE A 166 5.76 -6.46 1.95
CA PHE A 166 5.99 -7.06 0.66
C PHE A 166 4.98 -8.19 0.44
N VAL A 167 4.29 -8.16 -0.67
CA VAL A 167 3.33 -9.17 -1.08
C VAL A 167 3.78 -9.77 -2.40
N SER A 168 3.78 -11.10 -2.51
CA SER A 168 4.14 -11.74 -3.77
C SER A 168 3.41 -13.06 -4.00
N ASN A 169 2.96 -13.29 -5.24
CA ASN A 169 2.36 -14.54 -5.70
C ASN A 169 1.17 -15.00 -4.83
N VAL A 170 0.31 -14.08 -4.43
CA VAL A 170 -0.86 -14.38 -3.59
C VAL A 170 -2.08 -14.64 -4.46
N ASP A 171 -2.79 -15.75 -4.20
CA ASP A 171 -4.06 -16.11 -4.82
C ASP A 171 -5.13 -16.22 -3.72
N GLY A 172 -5.87 -15.14 -3.49
CA GLY A 172 -6.86 -15.01 -2.42
C GLY A 172 -7.22 -13.55 -2.13
N ASP A 173 -8.06 -13.34 -1.13
CA ASP A 173 -8.46 -11.99 -0.71
C ASP A 173 -7.48 -11.44 0.32
N LEU A 174 -6.79 -10.38 -0.02
CA LEU A 174 -5.79 -9.75 0.84
C LEU A 174 -6.19 -8.31 1.21
N GLN A 175 -6.20 -8.04 2.49
CA GLN A 175 -6.24 -6.69 3.05
C GLN A 175 -4.88 -6.38 3.70
N VAL A 176 -4.31 -5.24 3.34
CA VAL A 176 -3.09 -4.68 3.95
C VAL A 176 -3.45 -3.33 4.55
N ASP A 177 -3.30 -3.18 5.85
CA ASP A 177 -3.61 -1.95 6.57
C ASP A 177 -2.37 -1.52 7.35
N VAL A 178 -1.84 -0.36 7.01
CA VAL A 178 -0.60 0.12 7.61
C VAL A 178 -0.70 1.59 8.03
N SER A 179 -0.06 1.97 9.12
CA SER A 179 -0.10 3.37 9.55
C SER A 179 1.00 4.21 8.89
N ALA A 180 2.24 3.72 8.91
CA ALA A 180 3.38 4.37 8.26
C ALA A 180 4.34 3.31 7.71
N ALA A 181 4.09 2.88 6.49
CA ALA A 181 4.90 1.86 5.83
C ALA A 181 4.77 1.93 4.31
N ASN A 182 5.84 1.60 3.62
CA ASN A 182 5.81 1.34 2.19
C ASN A 182 5.25 -0.06 1.91
N VAL A 183 4.36 -0.15 0.92
CA VAL A 183 3.74 -1.41 0.50
C VAL A 183 4.15 -1.72 -0.93
N THR A 184 4.72 -2.89 -1.13
CA THR A 184 5.06 -3.40 -2.47
C THR A 184 4.33 -4.72 -2.70
N VAL A 185 3.56 -4.79 -3.76
CA VAL A 185 2.76 -5.95 -4.14
C VAL A 185 3.16 -6.38 -5.54
N ASP A 186 3.34 -7.67 -5.74
CA ASP A 186 3.68 -8.25 -7.04
C ASP A 186 2.95 -9.58 -7.24
N HIS A 187 2.32 -9.76 -8.40
CA HIS A 187 1.58 -10.96 -8.81
C HIS A 187 0.51 -11.40 -7.80
N THR A 188 -0.66 -10.75 -7.84
CA THR A 188 -1.81 -11.13 -7.00
C THR A 188 -3.02 -11.53 -7.84
N LYS A 189 -3.83 -12.48 -7.31
CA LYS A 189 -5.13 -12.86 -7.82
C LYS A 189 -6.17 -12.79 -6.71
N GLY A 190 -7.36 -12.30 -7.05
CA GLY A 190 -8.43 -12.07 -6.09
C GLY A 190 -8.57 -10.61 -5.71
N SER A 191 -9.19 -10.32 -4.57
CA SER A 191 -9.33 -8.94 -4.14
C SER A 191 -8.09 -8.47 -3.37
N LEU A 192 -7.58 -7.29 -3.76
CA LEU A 192 -6.50 -6.61 -3.07
C LEU A 192 -7.00 -5.27 -2.53
N HIS A 193 -6.95 -5.10 -1.22
CA HIS A 193 -7.23 -3.82 -0.57
C HIS A 193 -6.00 -3.38 0.23
N VAL A 194 -5.46 -2.21 -0.09
CA VAL A 194 -4.34 -1.60 0.63
C VAL A 194 -4.79 -0.26 1.18
N ASP A 195 -4.59 -0.06 2.47
CA ASP A 195 -4.84 1.19 3.18
C ASP A 195 -3.55 1.59 3.92
N THR A 196 -3.03 2.77 3.65
CA THR A 196 -1.86 3.29 4.36
C THR A 196 -2.05 4.74 4.78
N GLY A 197 -1.72 5.07 6.02
CA GLY A 197 -1.73 6.46 6.48
C GLY A 197 -0.65 7.29 5.80
N SER A 198 0.55 6.73 5.69
CA SER A 198 1.67 7.35 4.95
C SER A 198 2.63 6.31 4.42
N GLY A 199 3.12 6.52 3.22
CA GLY A 199 4.05 5.65 2.51
C GLY A 199 3.61 5.39 1.07
N ASP A 200 4.55 5.02 0.24
CA ASP A 200 4.30 4.67 -1.15
C ASP A 200 3.65 3.30 -1.29
N VAL A 201 2.71 3.19 -2.22
CA VAL A 201 2.08 1.92 -2.59
C VAL A 201 2.47 1.58 -4.03
N LYS A 202 3.13 0.43 -4.22
CA LYS A 202 3.52 -0.07 -5.54
C LYS A 202 2.88 -1.43 -5.79
N VAL A 203 2.15 -1.55 -6.90
CA VAL A 203 1.47 -2.79 -7.29
C VAL A 203 1.90 -3.19 -8.71
N GLY A 204 2.42 -4.39 -8.85
CA GLY A 204 2.75 -5.04 -10.12
C GLY A 204 1.82 -6.22 -10.39
N ASP A 205 1.32 -6.33 -11.63
CA ASP A 205 0.58 -7.48 -12.17
C ASP A 205 -0.52 -8.04 -11.22
N ALA A 206 -1.56 -7.24 -10.97
CA ALA A 206 -2.71 -7.64 -10.16
C ALA A 206 -3.89 -8.12 -11.03
N GLU A 207 -4.46 -9.27 -10.71
CA GLU A 207 -5.67 -9.82 -11.33
C GLU A 207 -6.82 -9.85 -10.32
N GLY A 208 -7.89 -9.08 -10.54
CA GLY A 208 -9.07 -8.99 -9.67
C GLY A 208 -9.44 -7.57 -9.31
N ASP A 209 -10.19 -7.41 -8.24
CA ASP A 209 -10.60 -6.10 -7.78
C ASP A 209 -9.50 -5.47 -6.90
N VAL A 210 -9.01 -4.30 -7.30
CA VAL A 210 -7.92 -3.61 -6.61
C VAL A 210 -8.40 -2.27 -6.06
N SER A 211 -8.15 -2.04 -4.77
CA SER A 211 -8.40 -0.75 -4.11
C SER A 211 -7.19 -0.34 -3.30
N LEU A 212 -6.58 0.78 -3.67
CA LEU A 212 -5.41 1.35 -3.00
C LEU A 212 -5.79 2.72 -2.44
N ASP A 213 -5.54 2.92 -1.15
CA ASP A 213 -5.80 4.16 -0.43
C ASP A 213 -4.56 4.57 0.34
N THR A 214 -4.10 5.80 0.18
CA THR A 214 -3.00 6.35 0.98
C THR A 214 -3.28 7.79 1.40
N GLY A 215 -3.05 8.11 2.65
CA GLY A 215 -3.17 9.49 3.12
C GLY A 215 -2.09 10.40 2.53
N SER A 216 -0.86 9.90 2.46
CA SER A 216 0.29 10.62 1.89
C SER A 216 1.28 9.63 1.29
N GLY A 217 1.58 9.78 0.05
CA GLY A 217 2.51 8.91 -0.70
C GLY A 217 2.05 8.72 -2.13
N ASN A 218 2.95 8.20 -2.94
CA ASN A 218 2.67 7.93 -4.33
C ASN A 218 2.00 6.56 -4.50
N VAL A 219 1.09 6.48 -5.47
CA VAL A 219 0.46 5.21 -5.88
C VAL A 219 0.95 4.85 -7.27
N ILE A 220 1.60 3.71 -7.40
CA ILE A 220 2.14 3.21 -8.66
C ILE A 220 1.54 1.84 -8.95
N VAL A 221 0.84 1.71 -10.07
CA VAL A 221 0.27 0.44 -10.54
C VAL A 221 0.83 0.12 -11.91
N THR A 222 1.39 -1.08 -12.06
CA THR A 222 1.93 -1.55 -13.34
C THR A 222 1.33 -2.90 -13.68
N GLY A 223 0.31 -2.94 -14.52
CA GLY A 223 -0.43 -4.14 -14.87
C GLY A 223 -1.57 -4.44 -13.88
N ALA A 224 -2.78 -4.04 -14.23
CA ALA A 224 -3.98 -4.39 -13.49
C ALA A 224 -5.06 -4.91 -14.46
N ARG A 225 -5.68 -6.04 -14.11
CA ARG A 225 -6.78 -6.64 -14.86
C ARG A 225 -7.88 -7.08 -13.92
N GLY A 226 -9.13 -6.71 -14.23
CA GLY A 226 -10.26 -7.10 -13.40
C GLY A 226 -11.49 -6.25 -13.62
N ARG A 227 -12.39 -6.24 -12.66
CA ARG A 227 -13.61 -5.42 -12.76
C ARG A 227 -13.34 -3.97 -12.33
N GLN A 228 -12.55 -3.76 -11.28
CA GLN A 228 -12.35 -2.44 -10.73
C GLN A 228 -10.90 -2.21 -10.32
N LEU A 229 -10.39 -1.02 -10.70
CA LEU A 229 -9.18 -0.43 -10.14
C LEU A 229 -9.57 0.92 -9.50
N LYS A 230 -9.42 1.01 -8.17
CA LYS A 230 -9.60 2.25 -7.41
C LYS A 230 -8.27 2.68 -6.81
N LEU A 231 -7.85 3.90 -7.12
CA LEU A 231 -6.62 4.53 -6.63
C LEU A 231 -7.00 5.84 -5.94
N ASP A 232 -6.66 5.99 -4.66
CA ASP A 232 -6.98 7.17 -3.87
C ASP A 232 -5.74 7.62 -3.10
N THR A 233 -5.40 8.89 -3.17
CA THR A 233 -4.33 9.46 -2.33
C THR A 233 -4.69 10.88 -1.89
N GLY A 234 -4.45 11.21 -0.65
CA GLY A 234 -4.64 12.57 -0.16
C GLY A 234 -3.60 13.54 -0.73
N SER A 235 -2.35 13.10 -0.78
CA SER A 235 -1.24 13.89 -1.33
C SER A 235 -0.21 12.96 -1.94
N GLY A 236 -0.01 13.04 -3.22
CA GLY A 236 0.96 12.24 -3.95
C GLY A 236 0.55 12.05 -5.40
N ASP A 237 1.50 11.65 -6.21
CA ASP A 237 1.26 11.36 -7.61
C ASP A 237 0.67 9.96 -7.78
N VAL A 238 -0.23 9.81 -8.76
CA VAL A 238 -0.78 8.51 -9.17
C VAL A 238 -0.23 8.16 -10.55
N SER A 239 0.39 7.00 -10.65
CA SER A 239 0.85 6.44 -11.92
C SER A 239 0.20 5.08 -12.15
N ALA A 240 -0.46 4.89 -13.28
CA ALA A 240 -1.08 3.63 -13.67
C ALA A 240 -0.68 3.26 -15.10
N GLU A 241 -0.11 2.08 -15.29
CA GLU A 241 0.32 1.59 -16.59
C GLU A 241 -0.28 0.22 -16.91
N ARG A 242 -0.65 -0.03 -18.16
CA ARG A 242 -1.22 -1.31 -18.64
C ARG A 242 -2.43 -1.76 -17.82
N VAL A 243 -3.45 -0.91 -17.80
CA VAL A 243 -4.71 -1.13 -17.08
C VAL A 243 -5.78 -1.67 -18.01
N GLU A 244 -6.39 -2.80 -17.65
CA GLU A 244 -7.50 -3.42 -18.38
C GLU A 244 -8.59 -3.83 -17.38
N VAL A 245 -9.55 -2.92 -17.14
CA VAL A 245 -10.59 -3.05 -16.12
C VAL A 245 -11.94 -2.53 -16.65
N ASP A 246 -13.05 -2.96 -16.05
CA ASP A 246 -14.36 -2.42 -16.42
C ASP A 246 -14.51 -0.99 -15.88
N VAL A 247 -14.01 -0.73 -14.65
CA VAL A 247 -14.12 0.58 -13.99
C VAL A 247 -12.77 1.03 -13.44
N LEU A 248 -12.29 2.18 -13.92
CA LEU A 248 -11.13 2.89 -13.37
C LEU A 248 -11.58 4.09 -12.55
N LYS A 249 -11.16 4.20 -11.29
CA LYS A 249 -11.38 5.37 -10.45
C LYS A 249 -10.06 5.84 -9.89
N VAL A 250 -9.72 7.09 -10.13
CA VAL A 250 -8.51 7.72 -9.59
C VAL A 250 -8.91 9.01 -8.90
N ALA A 251 -8.49 9.18 -7.65
CA ALA A 251 -8.66 10.42 -6.91
C ALA A 251 -7.35 10.83 -6.23
N THR A 252 -7.01 12.12 -6.30
CA THR A 252 -5.92 12.69 -5.50
C THR A 252 -6.28 14.10 -5.06
N GLY A 253 -5.97 14.45 -3.82
CA GLY A 253 -6.18 15.82 -3.35
C GLY A 253 -5.16 16.79 -3.95
N SER A 254 -3.90 16.37 -4.01
CA SER A 254 -2.81 17.17 -4.59
C SER A 254 -1.78 16.24 -5.21
N GLY A 255 -1.69 16.21 -6.49
CA GLY A 255 -0.74 15.38 -7.23
C GLY A 255 -1.13 15.21 -8.68
N ASN A 256 -0.18 14.81 -9.48
CA ASN A 256 -0.42 14.52 -10.88
C ASN A 256 -0.98 13.11 -11.06
N VAL A 257 -1.84 12.95 -12.03
CA VAL A 257 -2.35 11.64 -12.46
C VAL A 257 -1.78 11.33 -13.85
N THR A 258 -1.05 10.24 -13.95
CA THR A 258 -0.55 9.70 -15.22
C THR A 258 -1.08 8.29 -15.40
N ALA A 259 -1.91 8.07 -16.41
CA ALA A 259 -2.43 6.75 -16.74
C ALA A 259 -2.16 6.45 -18.22
N SER A 260 -1.41 5.37 -18.49
CA SER A 260 -1.02 4.97 -19.84
C SER A 260 -1.42 3.54 -20.15
N GLY A 261 -1.73 3.29 -21.41
CA GLY A 261 -2.14 1.95 -21.84
C GLY A 261 -3.46 1.49 -21.22
N VAL A 262 -4.45 2.40 -21.11
CA VAL A 262 -5.70 2.16 -20.40
C VAL A 262 -6.78 1.62 -21.33
N LYS A 263 -7.42 0.52 -20.91
CA LYS A 263 -8.67 0.00 -21.45
C LYS A 263 -9.67 -0.06 -20.29
N ALA A 264 -10.58 0.89 -20.25
CA ALA A 264 -11.63 0.98 -19.24
C ALA A 264 -12.90 1.57 -19.90
N PRO A 265 -14.00 0.80 -20.00
CA PRO A 265 -15.29 1.34 -20.42
C PRO A 265 -15.74 2.52 -19.57
N ASP A 266 -15.58 2.45 -18.26
CA ASP A 266 -15.87 3.54 -17.35
C ASP A 266 -14.59 4.04 -16.67
N ALA A 267 -14.26 5.31 -16.85
CA ALA A 267 -13.12 5.96 -16.20
C ALA A 267 -13.53 7.27 -15.52
N ASN A 268 -13.13 7.43 -14.26
CA ASN A 268 -13.32 8.64 -13.48
C ASN A 268 -11.99 9.06 -12.87
N ILE A 269 -11.52 10.26 -13.18
CA ILE A 269 -10.27 10.83 -12.68
C ILE A 269 -10.56 12.17 -12.05
N ASP A 270 -10.23 12.34 -10.80
CA ASP A 270 -10.43 13.55 -10.02
C ASP A 270 -9.11 13.97 -9.35
N THR A 271 -8.73 15.23 -9.50
CA THR A 271 -7.60 15.80 -8.73
C THR A 271 -7.92 17.23 -8.32
N GLY A 272 -7.70 17.55 -7.05
CA GLY A 272 -7.89 18.93 -6.58
C GLY A 272 -6.86 19.89 -7.17
N SER A 273 -5.61 19.43 -7.29
CA SER A 273 -4.53 20.25 -7.88
C SER A 273 -3.48 19.34 -8.51
N GLY A 274 -3.39 19.35 -9.79
CA GLY A 274 -2.39 18.56 -10.53
C GLY A 274 -2.79 18.34 -11.98
N ASN A 275 -1.81 17.96 -12.77
CA ASN A 275 -2.04 17.66 -14.18
C ASN A 275 -2.57 16.24 -14.34
N VAL A 276 -3.44 16.05 -15.32
CA VAL A 276 -3.95 14.75 -15.72
C VAL A 276 -3.42 14.39 -17.11
N ARG A 277 -2.76 13.25 -17.22
CA ARG A 277 -2.37 12.67 -18.50
C ARG A 277 -2.95 11.26 -18.61
N LEU A 278 -3.82 11.05 -19.59
CA LEU A 278 -4.49 9.78 -19.83
C LEU A 278 -4.26 9.33 -21.28
N GLU A 279 -3.80 8.09 -21.47
CA GLU A 279 -3.73 7.42 -22.76
C GLU A 279 -4.73 6.27 -22.79
N LEU A 280 -5.74 6.37 -23.64
CA LEU A 280 -6.75 5.33 -23.88
C LEU A 280 -6.33 4.47 -25.08
N LEU A 281 -6.40 3.16 -24.93
CA LEU A 281 -6.16 2.20 -26.01
C LEU A 281 -7.44 1.68 -26.66
N ALA A 282 -8.59 1.96 -26.08
CA ALA A 282 -9.91 1.54 -26.58
C ALA A 282 -10.93 2.67 -26.38
N ASP A 283 -12.08 2.55 -27.05
CA ASP A 283 -13.22 3.42 -26.79
C ASP A 283 -13.69 3.27 -25.35
N THR A 284 -14.28 4.32 -24.84
CA THR A 284 -14.87 4.37 -23.50
C THR A 284 -16.37 4.63 -23.60
N GLU A 285 -17.14 4.03 -22.70
CA GLU A 285 -18.57 4.31 -22.56
C GLU A 285 -18.80 5.61 -21.78
N SER A 286 -17.97 5.82 -20.74
CA SER A 286 -18.02 7.01 -19.91
C SER A 286 -16.61 7.40 -19.45
N LEU A 287 -16.22 8.64 -19.73
CA LEU A 287 -15.00 9.26 -19.20
C LEU A 287 -15.36 10.57 -18.51
N TYR A 288 -15.04 10.66 -17.24
CA TYR A 288 -15.11 11.91 -16.48
C TYR A 288 -13.73 12.27 -15.97
N VAL A 289 -13.30 13.51 -16.26
CA VAL A 289 -12.03 14.05 -15.73
C VAL A 289 -12.30 15.41 -15.13
N ASP A 290 -11.97 15.58 -13.87
CA ASP A 290 -12.07 16.86 -13.16
C ASP A 290 -10.73 17.21 -12.51
N THR A 291 -10.32 18.47 -12.68
CA THR A 291 -9.19 19.03 -11.93
C THR A 291 -9.49 20.49 -11.52
N GLY A 292 -9.28 20.79 -10.27
CA GLY A 292 -9.44 22.19 -9.79
C GLY A 292 -8.38 23.12 -10.41
N SER A 293 -7.13 22.64 -10.55
CA SER A 293 -6.04 23.39 -11.14
C SER A 293 -5.02 22.47 -11.80
N GLY A 294 -4.90 22.53 -13.09
CA GLY A 294 -3.93 21.73 -13.83
C GLY A 294 -4.34 21.50 -15.27
N ASP A 295 -3.37 21.15 -16.09
CA ASP A 295 -3.61 20.81 -17.48
C ASP A 295 -4.11 19.37 -17.61
N VAL A 296 -5.07 19.17 -18.51
CA VAL A 296 -5.59 17.83 -18.85
C VAL A 296 -5.15 17.49 -20.27
N THR A 297 -4.45 16.38 -20.42
CA THR A 297 -4.07 15.83 -21.72
C THR A 297 -4.62 14.42 -21.86
N ILE A 298 -5.47 14.20 -22.87
CA ILE A 298 -6.04 12.90 -23.15
C ILE A 298 -5.65 12.46 -24.57
N GLU A 299 -5.00 11.33 -24.66
CA GLU A 299 -4.71 10.65 -25.92
C GLU A 299 -5.74 9.56 -26.18
N VAL A 300 -6.43 9.65 -27.33
CA VAL A 300 -7.52 8.73 -27.72
C VAL A 300 -7.12 7.89 -28.92
N PRO A 301 -7.62 6.66 -29.05
CA PRO A 301 -7.29 5.78 -30.18
C PRO A 301 -7.85 6.31 -31.51
N PRO A 302 -7.35 5.81 -32.66
CA PRO A 302 -7.80 6.29 -33.98
C PRO A 302 -9.30 6.16 -34.27
N GLN A 303 -9.95 5.13 -33.71
CA GLN A 303 -11.38 4.86 -33.91
C GLN A 303 -12.28 5.45 -32.82
N PHE A 304 -11.72 6.30 -31.97
CA PHE A 304 -12.46 6.89 -30.86
C PHE A 304 -13.74 7.58 -31.27
N GLY A 305 -14.86 7.25 -30.59
CA GLY A 305 -16.18 7.82 -30.84
C GLY A 305 -16.91 8.19 -29.55
N ALA A 306 -17.21 9.50 -29.37
CA ALA A 306 -17.88 9.98 -28.17
C ALA A 306 -18.62 11.30 -28.41
N HIS A 307 -19.66 11.52 -27.61
CA HIS A 307 -20.16 12.86 -27.32
C HIS A 307 -19.24 13.49 -26.26
N VAL A 308 -18.67 14.65 -26.58
CA VAL A 308 -17.71 15.34 -25.71
C VAL A 308 -18.29 16.68 -25.23
N ASP A 309 -18.04 16.96 -23.95
CA ASP A 309 -18.32 18.22 -23.26
C ASP A 309 -17.07 18.61 -22.49
N ILE A 310 -16.34 19.61 -22.96
CA ILE A 310 -15.05 20.02 -22.40
C ILE A 310 -15.16 21.47 -21.97
N GLU A 311 -14.91 21.73 -20.70
CA GLU A 311 -14.99 23.07 -20.12
C GLU A 311 -13.72 23.41 -19.35
N THR A 312 -13.24 24.66 -19.48
CA THR A 312 -12.13 25.21 -18.69
C THR A 312 -12.48 26.61 -18.20
N GLY A 313 -12.19 26.91 -16.92
CA GLY A 313 -12.50 28.24 -16.37
C GLY A 313 -11.60 29.36 -16.91
N SER A 314 -10.29 29.08 -17.09
CA SER A 314 -9.35 30.11 -17.54
C SER A 314 -8.31 29.64 -18.55
N GLY A 315 -8.36 28.39 -18.96
CA GLY A 315 -7.45 27.85 -19.97
C GLY A 315 -7.94 27.99 -21.41
N GLY A 316 -7.44 27.13 -22.26
CA GLY A 316 -7.90 26.95 -23.64
C GLY A 316 -8.09 25.46 -23.94
N ILE A 317 -8.91 25.18 -24.95
CA ILE A 317 -9.16 23.80 -25.40
C ILE A 317 -8.49 23.62 -26.75
N GLU A 318 -7.65 22.58 -26.83
CA GLU A 318 -6.93 22.21 -28.05
C GLU A 318 -7.32 20.80 -28.52
N LEU A 319 -7.71 20.67 -29.78
CA LEU A 319 -8.05 19.39 -30.41
C LEU A 319 -7.00 19.08 -31.49
N ARG A 320 -6.16 18.07 -31.26
CA ARG A 320 -5.07 17.70 -32.17
C ARG A 320 -5.38 16.38 -32.88
N GLY A 321 -5.51 16.45 -34.20
CA GLY A 321 -5.81 15.27 -35.02
C GLY A 321 -7.19 14.68 -34.81
N VAL A 322 -8.07 15.37 -34.10
CA VAL A 322 -9.44 14.96 -33.79
C VAL A 322 -10.40 15.75 -34.68
N SER A 323 -11.25 15.06 -35.43
CA SER A 323 -12.34 15.67 -36.19
C SER A 323 -13.61 15.64 -35.34
N ILE A 324 -14.18 16.79 -35.06
CA ILE A 324 -15.38 16.94 -34.22
C ILE A 324 -16.52 17.66 -35.00
N ARG A 325 -17.74 17.20 -34.86
CA ARG A 325 -18.95 17.92 -35.24
C ARG A 325 -19.41 18.73 -34.05
N THR A 326 -19.11 20.02 -34.03
CA THR A 326 -19.39 20.87 -32.88
C THR A 326 -20.82 21.38 -32.88
N THR A 327 -21.43 21.36 -31.69
CA THR A 327 -22.67 22.09 -31.36
C THR A 327 -22.38 23.39 -30.62
N ARG A 328 -21.24 23.44 -29.92
CA ARG A 328 -20.67 24.63 -29.28
C ARG A 328 -19.17 24.65 -29.50
N LEU A 329 -18.64 25.81 -29.90
CA LEU A 329 -17.20 26.00 -30.08
C LEU A 329 -16.81 27.38 -29.56
N GLU A 330 -16.37 27.43 -28.33
CA GLU A 330 -15.83 28.59 -27.66
C GLU A 330 -14.40 28.31 -27.22
N ARG A 331 -13.67 29.32 -26.80
CA ARG A 331 -12.28 29.13 -26.35
C ARG A 331 -12.15 28.22 -25.13
N ASP A 332 -13.14 28.30 -24.26
CA ASP A 332 -13.23 27.70 -22.94
C ASP A 332 -14.31 26.63 -22.81
N HIS A 333 -15.15 26.43 -23.84
CA HIS A 333 -16.17 25.40 -23.83
C HIS A 333 -16.43 24.82 -25.23
N VAL A 334 -16.20 23.53 -25.36
CA VAL A 334 -16.40 22.76 -26.60
C VAL A 334 -17.38 21.62 -26.35
N VAL A 335 -18.48 21.60 -27.09
CA VAL A 335 -19.46 20.50 -27.11
C VAL A 335 -19.62 19.96 -28.51
N GLY A 336 -19.60 18.67 -28.70
CA GLY A 336 -19.77 18.04 -30.00
C GLY A 336 -19.63 16.54 -29.98
N GLU A 337 -19.55 15.97 -31.20
CA GLU A 337 -19.45 14.53 -31.41
C GLU A 337 -18.17 14.18 -32.20
N ILE A 338 -17.44 13.20 -31.70
CA ILE A 338 -16.28 12.59 -32.35
C ILE A 338 -16.69 11.18 -32.81
N GLY A 339 -16.29 10.80 -34.03
CA GLY A 339 -16.56 9.47 -34.57
C GLY A 339 -18.04 9.15 -34.64
N ASP A 340 -18.45 8.05 -34.03
CA ASP A 340 -19.84 7.56 -33.98
C ASP A 340 -20.68 8.14 -32.83
N GLY A 341 -20.05 8.90 -31.91
CA GLY A 341 -20.73 9.61 -30.84
C GLY A 341 -21.29 8.73 -29.70
N LYS A 342 -20.90 7.46 -29.59
CA LYS A 342 -21.52 6.52 -28.62
C LYS A 342 -21.04 6.72 -27.20
N GLY A 343 -19.74 6.97 -26.98
CA GLY A 343 -19.19 7.26 -25.66
C GLY A 343 -19.62 8.63 -25.15
N ARG A 344 -19.44 8.85 -23.85
CA ARG A 344 -19.62 10.15 -23.19
C ARG A 344 -18.31 10.56 -22.55
N VAL A 345 -17.85 11.74 -22.90
CA VAL A 345 -16.63 12.32 -22.33
C VAL A 345 -16.96 13.69 -21.76
N LYS A 346 -16.72 13.84 -20.47
CA LYS A 346 -16.83 15.14 -19.79
C LYS A 346 -15.48 15.47 -19.16
N ILE A 347 -14.95 16.65 -19.48
CA ILE A 347 -13.67 17.14 -18.95
C ILE A 347 -13.88 18.53 -18.41
N GLU A 348 -13.52 18.73 -17.14
CA GLU A 348 -13.62 20.01 -16.46
C GLU A 348 -12.28 20.38 -15.84
N THR A 349 -11.87 21.64 -15.97
CA THR A 349 -10.73 22.20 -15.23
C THR A 349 -11.01 23.63 -14.82
N GLY A 350 -10.76 23.98 -13.56
CA GLY A 350 -10.93 25.35 -13.09
C GLY A 350 -9.86 26.29 -13.65
N SER A 351 -8.61 25.85 -13.67
CA SER A 351 -7.49 26.63 -14.19
C SER A 351 -6.49 25.74 -14.89
N GLY A 352 -6.47 25.74 -16.18
CA GLY A 352 -5.57 24.92 -16.98
C GLY A 352 -6.10 24.71 -18.37
N GLY A 353 -5.27 24.24 -19.28
CA GLY A 353 -5.64 23.90 -20.64
C GLY A 353 -6.10 22.44 -20.75
N VAL A 354 -7.00 22.18 -21.70
CA VAL A 354 -7.40 20.83 -22.07
C VAL A 354 -6.91 20.51 -23.46
N THR A 355 -6.15 19.45 -23.61
CA THR A 355 -5.68 18.96 -24.91
C THR A 355 -6.23 17.56 -25.17
N LEU A 356 -7.01 17.38 -26.22
CA LEU A 356 -7.45 16.08 -26.70
C LEU A 356 -6.68 15.73 -27.97
N VAL A 357 -5.93 14.65 -27.94
CA VAL A 357 -5.02 14.24 -29.03
C VAL A 357 -5.45 12.89 -29.58
N ARG A 358 -5.50 12.74 -30.89
CA ARG A 358 -5.66 11.41 -31.50
C ARG A 358 -4.30 10.74 -31.64
N SER A 359 -4.17 9.51 -31.16
CA SER A 359 -2.97 8.72 -31.33
C SER A 359 -2.65 8.50 -32.81
N GLY A 360 -1.39 8.65 -33.16
CA GLY A 360 -0.92 8.48 -34.55
C GLY A 360 -0.60 7.02 -34.91
N LYS A 361 -0.91 6.04 -34.06
CA LYS A 361 -0.58 4.62 -34.27
C LYS A 361 -1.79 3.81 -34.65
#